data_f9b23d279d9a2a84b7eb68ea5124f2dc
#
_entry.id   f9b23d279d9a2a84b7eb68ea5124f2dc
#
_cell.length_a   1.000
_cell.length_b   1.000
_cell.length_c   1.000
_cell.angle_alpha   90.00
_cell.angle_beta   90.00
_cell.angle_gamma   90.00
#
_symmetry.space_group_name_H-M   'P 1'
#
loop_
_entity.id
_entity.type
_entity.pdbx_description
1 polymer ?
#
loop_
_entity_poly.entity_id
_entity_poly.type
_entity_poly.pdbx_seq_one_letter_code
_entity_poly.pdbx_strand_id
1 'polypeptide(L)'
;MSTHSFSRFAAASLLAGAFSLSACAAPDLGLRPQMTVPSTLASAQSIDATAAAQAWPDDRWWTAYGDPQLDTLVQEALAGSPSVALAQARIRQARGAAQAAGAALLPSVGGEASGGWTKQSYNNGIPSAFVPKGWKSTGTLALSGDFDLDLWGKNREALAAATSEAEAAVADARQAELML
;
A
#
# COMPACT_ATOMS: atom_id res chain seq x y z
N MET A 1 35.78 -35.29 -36.87
CA MET A 1 34.35 -35.04 -37.17
C MET A 1 33.54 -35.02 -35.87
N SER A 2 33.57 -33.93 -35.07
CA SER A 2 32.76 -33.87 -33.82
C SER A 2 32.53 -32.45 -33.28
N THR A 3 32.70 -31.40 -34.07
CA THR A 3 32.54 -30.01 -33.60
C THR A 3 31.14 -29.40 -33.83
N HIS A 4 30.33 -30.01 -34.70
CA HIS A 4 28.99 -29.51 -35.02
C HIS A 4 27.87 -29.91 -34.03
N SER A 5 28.10 -30.90 -33.19
CA SER A 5 27.10 -31.36 -32.22
C SER A 5 27.00 -30.46 -31.00
N PHE A 6 28.12 -29.92 -30.50
CA PHE A 6 28.14 -29.03 -29.32
C PHE A 6 27.48 -27.67 -29.57
N SER A 7 27.59 -27.13 -30.78
CA SER A 7 27.01 -25.82 -31.14
C SER A 7 25.45 -25.88 -31.19
N ARG A 8 24.88 -27.02 -31.58
CA ARG A 8 23.43 -27.22 -31.65
C ARG A 8 22.79 -27.35 -30.25
N PHE A 9 23.48 -28.01 -29.32
CA PHE A 9 22.98 -28.07 -27.91
C PHE A 9 23.10 -26.75 -27.19
N ALA A 10 24.15 -25.97 -27.41
CA ALA A 10 24.28 -24.62 -26.83
C ALA A 10 23.22 -23.64 -27.38
N ALA A 11 22.90 -23.70 -28.68
CA ALA A 11 21.84 -22.89 -29.27
C ALA A 11 20.44 -23.26 -28.77
N ALA A 12 20.14 -24.54 -28.58
CA ALA A 12 18.87 -25.03 -28.05
C ALA A 12 18.67 -24.63 -26.59
N SER A 13 19.73 -24.64 -25.78
CA SER A 13 19.68 -24.22 -24.37
C SER A 13 19.46 -22.71 -24.22
N LEU A 14 20.03 -21.89 -25.10
CA LEU A 14 19.81 -20.44 -25.12
C LEU A 14 18.38 -20.08 -25.56
N LEU A 15 17.80 -20.80 -26.53
CA LEU A 15 16.39 -20.58 -26.91
C LEU A 15 15.42 -21.00 -25.79
N ALA A 16 15.65 -22.10 -25.10
CA ALA A 16 14.81 -22.55 -23.98
C ALA A 16 14.87 -21.56 -22.80
N GLY A 17 16.03 -20.93 -22.54
CA GLY A 17 16.18 -19.89 -21.55
C GLY A 17 15.43 -18.58 -21.89
N ALA A 18 15.34 -18.23 -23.17
CA ALA A 18 14.62 -17.04 -23.61
C ALA A 18 13.09 -17.17 -23.49
N PHE A 19 12.55 -18.40 -23.65
CA PHE A 19 11.11 -18.64 -23.47
C PHE A 19 10.66 -18.61 -22.00
N SER A 20 11.54 -18.92 -21.05
CA SER A 20 11.18 -18.88 -19.63
C SER A 20 11.14 -17.45 -19.04
N LEU A 21 11.79 -16.46 -19.67
CA LEU A 21 11.71 -15.07 -19.22
C LEU A 21 10.41 -14.37 -19.65
N SER A 22 9.73 -14.84 -20.68
CA SER A 22 8.47 -14.24 -21.12
C SER A 22 7.27 -14.59 -20.22
N ALA A 23 7.40 -15.61 -19.35
CA ALA A 23 6.36 -15.99 -18.40
C ALA A 23 6.24 -15.04 -17.19
N CYS A 24 7.21 -14.13 -17.01
CA CYS A 24 7.21 -13.13 -15.94
C CYS A 24 6.69 -11.76 -16.38
N ALA A 25 6.13 -11.63 -17.59
CA ALA A 25 5.46 -10.39 -17.97
C ALA A 25 4.23 -10.19 -17.09
N ALA A 26 4.19 -9.06 -16.37
CA ALA A 26 2.98 -8.69 -15.63
C ALA A 26 1.80 -8.66 -16.63
N PRO A 27 0.65 -9.22 -16.28
CA PRO A 27 -0.52 -9.15 -17.14
C PRO A 27 -0.85 -7.69 -17.42
N ASP A 28 -1.04 -7.35 -18.70
CA ASP A 28 -1.57 -6.04 -19.05
C ASP A 28 -3.03 -6.00 -18.60
N LEU A 29 -3.27 -5.28 -17.52
CA LEU A 29 -4.60 -5.08 -16.94
C LEU A 29 -5.45 -4.09 -17.75
N GLY A 30 -4.93 -3.60 -18.87
CA GLY A 30 -5.56 -2.60 -19.71
C GLY A 30 -5.48 -1.20 -19.12
N LEU A 31 -6.16 -0.28 -19.76
CA LEU A 31 -6.27 1.10 -19.28
C LEU A 31 -7.07 1.12 -17.95
N ARG A 32 -6.55 1.84 -16.96
CA ARG A 32 -7.30 2.06 -15.71
C ARG A 32 -8.67 2.60 -16.04
N PRO A 33 -9.74 2.03 -15.45
CA PRO A 33 -11.08 2.60 -15.61
C PRO A 33 -11.05 4.06 -15.16
N GLN A 34 -11.38 4.97 -16.07
CA GLN A 34 -11.57 6.37 -15.72
C GLN A 34 -13.04 6.62 -15.44
N MET A 35 -13.33 7.45 -14.45
CA MET A 35 -14.71 7.89 -14.23
C MET A 35 -15.24 8.56 -15.52
N THR A 36 -16.37 8.08 -15.99
CA THR A 36 -17.02 8.65 -17.16
C THR A 36 -17.45 10.07 -16.82
N VAL A 37 -16.96 11.04 -17.59
CA VAL A 37 -17.38 12.43 -17.40
C VAL A 37 -18.86 12.54 -17.82
N PRO A 38 -19.74 13.13 -16.98
CA PRO A 38 -21.16 13.22 -17.26
C PRO A 38 -21.48 13.80 -18.65
N SER A 39 -20.68 14.73 -19.15
CA SER A 39 -20.81 15.33 -20.48
C SER A 39 -20.62 14.36 -21.65
N THR A 40 -20.07 13.16 -21.43
CA THR A 40 -19.89 12.14 -22.47
C THR A 40 -21.05 11.14 -22.53
N LEU A 41 -22.02 11.25 -21.65
CA LEU A 41 -23.20 10.38 -21.62
C LEU A 41 -24.24 10.86 -22.62
N ALA A 42 -25.00 9.90 -23.21
CA ALA A 42 -26.07 10.25 -24.15
C ALA A 42 -27.18 11.11 -23.52
N SER A 43 -27.31 11.06 -22.19
CA SER A 43 -28.22 11.89 -21.38
C SER A 43 -27.67 13.28 -21.03
N ALA A 44 -26.44 13.61 -21.46
CA ALA A 44 -25.79 14.89 -21.13
C ALA A 44 -26.66 16.11 -21.53
N GLN A 45 -27.33 16.05 -22.67
CA GLN A 45 -28.22 17.15 -23.11
C GLN A 45 -29.37 17.41 -22.13
N SER A 46 -29.89 16.36 -21.50
CA SER A 46 -30.97 16.51 -20.49
C SER A 46 -30.45 17.06 -19.17
N ILE A 47 -29.19 16.78 -18.84
CA ILE A 47 -28.51 17.21 -17.61
C ILE A 47 -27.95 18.63 -17.80
N ASP A 48 -27.33 18.93 -18.96
CA ASP A 48 -26.72 20.23 -19.24
C ASP A 48 -27.75 21.38 -19.33
N ALA A 49 -28.97 21.08 -19.79
CA ALA A 49 -30.02 22.08 -19.80
C ALA A 49 -30.39 22.61 -18.42
N THR A 50 -30.14 21.82 -17.37
CA THR A 50 -30.40 22.17 -15.96
C THR A 50 -29.16 22.53 -15.18
N ALA A 51 -27.98 22.01 -15.60
CA ALA A 51 -26.74 22.11 -14.85
C ALA A 51 -25.90 23.36 -15.19
N ALA A 52 -26.21 24.05 -16.28
CA ALA A 52 -25.40 25.18 -16.77
C ALA A 52 -25.36 26.41 -15.83
N ALA A 53 -26.07 26.41 -14.71
CA ALA A 53 -26.14 27.56 -13.82
C ALA A 53 -26.02 27.27 -12.32
N GLN A 54 -25.88 26.03 -11.89
CA GLN A 54 -25.79 25.74 -10.45
C GLN A 54 -24.40 25.26 -10.09
N ALA A 55 -23.62 26.17 -9.49
CA ALA A 55 -22.50 25.76 -8.67
C ALA A 55 -22.96 24.73 -7.62
N TRP A 56 -22.14 23.74 -7.35
CA TRP A 56 -22.41 22.82 -6.23
C TRP A 56 -22.74 23.65 -4.99
N PRO A 57 -23.71 23.23 -4.17
CA PRO A 57 -24.02 23.91 -2.92
C PRO A 57 -22.72 24.05 -2.10
N ASP A 58 -22.55 25.22 -1.51
CA ASP A 58 -21.44 25.46 -0.59
C ASP A 58 -21.51 24.44 0.56
N ASP A 59 -20.36 24.05 1.11
CA ASP A 59 -20.27 23.15 2.28
C ASP A 59 -21.15 23.63 3.46
N ARG A 60 -21.52 24.91 3.46
CA ARG A 60 -22.40 25.56 4.45
C ARG A 60 -23.67 26.08 3.83
N TRP A 61 -24.32 25.30 2.97
CA TRP A 61 -25.54 25.67 2.23
C TRP A 61 -26.68 26.20 3.11
N TRP A 62 -26.76 25.74 4.36
CA TRP A 62 -27.76 26.19 5.33
C TRP A 62 -27.64 27.67 5.71
N THR A 63 -26.46 28.29 5.53
CA THR A 63 -26.26 29.72 5.82
C THR A 63 -27.10 30.63 4.91
N ALA A 64 -27.51 30.11 3.75
CA ALA A 64 -28.40 30.81 2.84
C ALA A 64 -29.81 31.10 3.44
N TYR A 65 -30.20 30.39 4.49
CA TYR A 65 -31.47 30.67 5.20
C TYR A 65 -31.39 31.90 6.11
N GLY A 66 -30.20 32.42 6.38
CA GLY A 66 -30.00 33.64 7.17
C GLY A 66 -30.36 33.48 8.65
N ASP A 67 -30.50 32.26 9.14
CA ASP A 67 -30.82 31.96 10.53
C ASP A 67 -29.54 31.58 11.32
N PRO A 68 -29.09 32.45 12.25
CA PRO A 68 -27.90 32.17 13.05
C PRO A 68 -28.08 31.00 14.05
N GLN A 69 -29.31 30.68 14.45
CA GLN A 69 -29.59 29.54 15.32
C GLN A 69 -29.35 28.22 14.57
N LEU A 70 -29.77 28.17 13.29
CA LEU A 70 -29.53 26.99 12.44
C LEU A 70 -28.04 26.71 12.26
N ASP A 71 -27.22 27.76 12.03
CA ASP A 71 -25.77 27.60 11.91
C ASP A 71 -25.17 27.02 13.18
N THR A 72 -25.58 27.52 14.36
CA THR A 72 -25.10 27.00 15.64
C THR A 72 -25.50 25.55 15.86
N LEU A 73 -26.75 25.19 15.59
CA LEU A 73 -27.28 23.83 15.77
C LEU A 73 -26.57 22.83 14.85
N VAL A 74 -26.32 23.20 13.58
CA VAL A 74 -25.61 22.33 12.65
C VAL A 74 -24.16 22.13 13.10
N GLN A 75 -23.48 23.18 13.56
CA GLN A 75 -22.11 23.06 14.07
C GLN A 75 -22.05 22.17 15.33
N GLU A 76 -22.98 22.31 16.26
CA GLU A 76 -23.07 21.44 17.44
C GLU A 76 -23.34 19.98 17.03
N ALA A 77 -24.24 19.75 16.08
CA ALA A 77 -24.55 18.42 15.58
C ALA A 77 -23.33 17.77 14.93
N LEU A 78 -22.61 18.50 14.05
CA LEU A 78 -21.38 18.01 13.41
C LEU A 78 -20.30 17.69 14.45
N ALA A 79 -20.09 18.55 15.44
CA ALA A 79 -19.08 18.37 16.49
C ALA A 79 -19.41 17.23 17.44
N GLY A 80 -20.72 17.02 17.74
CA GLY A 80 -21.20 15.98 18.66
C GLY A 80 -21.53 14.64 18.01
N SER A 81 -21.47 14.53 16.69
CA SER A 81 -21.92 13.34 15.96
C SER A 81 -20.93 12.18 16.07
N PRO A 82 -21.32 11.03 16.64
CA PRO A 82 -20.48 9.84 16.66
C PRO A 82 -20.18 9.28 15.26
N SER A 83 -21.12 9.44 14.30
CA SER A 83 -20.94 8.97 12.93
C SER A 83 -19.86 9.78 12.19
N VAL A 84 -19.84 11.09 12.36
CA VAL A 84 -18.79 11.97 11.83
C VAL A 84 -17.44 11.66 12.48
N ALA A 85 -17.40 11.48 13.80
CA ALA A 85 -16.19 11.09 14.52
C ALA A 85 -15.63 9.73 14.05
N LEU A 86 -16.49 8.74 13.78
CA LEU A 86 -16.12 7.46 13.20
C LEU A 86 -15.55 7.62 11.79
N ALA A 87 -16.21 8.40 10.94
CA ALA A 87 -15.76 8.67 9.58
C ALA A 87 -14.35 9.32 9.58
N GLN A 88 -14.12 10.30 10.45
CA GLN A 88 -12.81 10.91 10.62
C GLN A 88 -11.74 9.92 11.13
N ALA A 89 -12.13 8.99 12.01
CA ALA A 89 -11.22 7.93 12.45
C ALA A 89 -10.83 7.00 11.30
N ARG A 90 -11.76 6.67 10.40
CA ARG A 90 -11.51 5.88 9.20
C ARG A 90 -10.55 6.59 8.23
N ILE A 91 -10.67 7.90 8.05
CA ILE A 91 -9.70 8.70 7.27
C ILE A 91 -8.30 8.56 7.87
N ARG A 92 -8.15 8.70 9.20
CA ARG A 92 -6.84 8.54 9.87
C ARG A 92 -6.28 7.13 9.67
N GLN A 93 -7.11 6.10 9.78
CA GLN A 93 -6.73 4.71 9.55
C GLN A 93 -6.25 4.49 8.11
N ALA A 94 -7.01 4.96 7.11
CA ALA A 94 -6.66 4.80 5.70
C ALA A 94 -5.37 5.57 5.35
N ARG A 95 -5.17 6.77 5.89
CA ARG A 95 -3.91 7.52 5.73
C ARG A 95 -2.73 6.81 6.38
N GLY A 96 -2.94 6.19 7.55
CA GLY A 96 -1.91 5.35 8.20
C GLY A 96 -1.54 4.14 7.35
N ALA A 97 -2.51 3.49 6.70
CA ALA A 97 -2.26 2.40 5.76
C ALA A 97 -1.47 2.87 4.53
N ALA A 98 -1.79 4.03 3.95
CA ALA A 98 -1.04 4.62 2.86
C ALA A 98 0.41 4.95 3.26
N GLN A 99 0.63 5.48 4.46
CA GLN A 99 1.99 5.71 4.98
C GLN A 99 2.76 4.40 5.16
N ALA A 100 2.11 3.35 5.67
CA ALA A 100 2.73 2.04 5.82
C ALA A 100 3.10 1.42 4.46
N ALA A 101 2.23 1.55 3.45
CA ALA A 101 2.52 1.13 2.09
C ALA A 101 3.71 1.92 1.49
N GLY A 102 3.78 3.22 1.75
CA GLY A 102 4.90 4.07 1.32
C GLY A 102 6.23 3.71 1.99
N ALA A 103 6.20 3.20 3.20
CA ALA A 103 7.40 2.77 3.91
C ALA A 103 8.13 1.60 3.21
N ALA A 104 7.41 0.77 2.44
CA ALA A 104 7.98 -0.30 1.64
C ALA A 104 8.88 0.18 0.48
N LEU A 105 8.81 1.46 0.12
CA LEU A 105 9.67 2.11 -0.88
C LEU A 105 10.95 2.71 -0.28
N LEU A 106 11.11 2.66 1.04
CA LEU A 106 12.26 3.20 1.74
C LEU A 106 13.17 2.09 2.24
N PRO A 107 14.47 2.36 2.40
CA PRO A 107 15.36 1.42 3.05
C PRO A 107 14.92 1.13 4.48
N SER A 108 14.92 -0.14 4.89
CA SER A 108 14.74 -0.55 6.27
C SER A 108 16.10 -0.78 6.94
N VAL A 109 16.22 -0.41 8.19
CA VAL A 109 17.42 -0.64 9.00
C VAL A 109 17.00 -1.38 10.26
N GLY A 110 17.57 -2.56 10.45
CA GLY A 110 17.37 -3.41 11.63
C GLY A 110 18.62 -3.49 12.48
N GLY A 111 18.45 -3.52 13.80
CA GLY A 111 19.52 -3.79 14.75
C GLY A 111 19.16 -5.01 15.59
N GLU A 112 20.08 -5.95 15.72
CA GLU A 112 19.96 -7.13 16.56
C GLU A 112 21.12 -7.18 17.56
N ALA A 113 20.77 -7.36 18.83
CA ALA A 113 21.74 -7.59 19.88
C ALA A 113 21.29 -8.80 20.71
N SER A 114 22.15 -9.80 20.81
CA SER A 114 21.90 -10.97 21.64
C SER A 114 23.11 -11.30 22.45
N GLY A 115 22.89 -11.85 23.66
CA GLY A 115 23.94 -12.30 24.54
C GLY A 115 23.48 -13.47 25.40
N GLY A 116 24.37 -14.38 25.68
CA GLY A 116 24.02 -15.54 26.47
C GLY A 116 25.22 -16.38 26.85
N TRP A 117 24.96 -17.41 27.67
CA TRP A 117 25.94 -18.45 28.02
C TRP A 117 25.46 -19.76 27.42
N THR A 118 26.37 -20.46 26.75
CA THR A 118 26.11 -21.78 26.17
C THR A 118 27.06 -22.79 26.73
N LYS A 119 26.58 -24.01 26.94
CA LYS A 119 27.40 -25.17 27.24
C LYS A 119 27.09 -26.26 26.24
N GLN A 120 28.09 -26.68 25.49
CA GLN A 120 27.94 -27.75 24.51
C GLN A 120 27.84 -29.12 25.19
N SER A 121 26.98 -29.97 24.61
CA SER A 121 26.92 -31.38 25.07
C SER A 121 28.19 -32.13 24.65
N TYR A 122 28.76 -32.87 25.57
CA TYR A 122 29.92 -33.72 25.29
C TYR A 122 29.53 -35.03 24.57
N ASN A 123 28.24 -35.31 24.43
CA ASN A 123 27.71 -36.55 23.84
C ASN A 123 27.00 -36.30 22.48
N ASN A 124 27.35 -35.24 21.79
CA ASN A 124 26.72 -34.82 20.52
C ASN A 124 27.46 -35.32 19.27
N GLY A 125 28.04 -36.56 19.33
CA GLY A 125 28.70 -37.18 18.17
C GLY A 125 30.10 -36.64 17.85
N ILE A 126 30.55 -35.59 18.55
CA ILE A 126 31.91 -35.04 18.45
C ILE A 126 32.76 -35.61 19.60
N PRO A 127 33.96 -36.12 19.35
CA PRO A 127 34.81 -36.58 20.44
C PRO A 127 35.02 -35.48 21.50
N SER A 128 34.80 -35.81 22.77
CA SER A 128 34.82 -34.86 23.88
C SER A 128 36.09 -34.02 24.03
N ALA A 129 37.19 -34.51 23.46
CA ALA A 129 38.47 -33.78 23.41
C ALA A 129 38.42 -32.49 22.55
N PHE A 130 37.50 -32.43 21.57
CA PHE A 130 37.34 -31.28 20.68
C PHE A 130 36.17 -30.37 21.10
N VAL A 131 35.37 -30.74 22.11
CA VAL A 131 34.26 -29.91 22.59
C VAL A 131 34.80 -28.95 23.65
N PRO A 132 34.56 -27.63 23.49
CA PRO A 132 34.89 -26.63 24.50
C PRO A 132 34.25 -26.94 25.85
N LYS A 133 35.06 -27.03 26.89
CA LYS A 133 34.57 -27.39 28.25
C LYS A 133 33.99 -26.18 28.94
N GLY A 134 32.92 -26.43 29.71
CA GLY A 134 32.28 -25.43 30.58
C GLY A 134 31.31 -24.51 29.85
N TRP A 135 30.88 -23.49 30.54
CA TRP A 135 30.03 -22.43 30.02
C TRP A 135 30.89 -21.41 29.24
N LYS A 136 30.41 -21.04 28.07
CA LYS A 136 31.01 -19.98 27.24
C LYS A 136 30.02 -18.87 27.05
N SER A 137 30.45 -17.61 27.22
CA SER A 137 29.67 -16.46 26.84
C SER A 137 29.71 -16.29 25.34
N THR A 138 28.55 -16.03 24.76
CA THR A 138 28.39 -15.68 23.34
C THR A 138 27.61 -14.37 23.24
N GLY A 139 27.98 -13.55 22.29
CA GLY A 139 27.24 -12.31 22.02
C GLY A 139 27.29 -12.02 20.53
N THR A 140 26.20 -11.50 20.02
CA THR A 140 26.09 -11.02 18.63
C THR A 140 25.55 -9.61 18.67
N LEU A 141 26.17 -8.73 17.92
CA LEU A 141 25.67 -7.41 17.59
C LEU A 141 25.68 -7.31 16.07
N ALA A 142 24.51 -7.14 15.47
CA ALA A 142 24.37 -7.04 14.04
C ALA A 142 23.55 -5.80 13.67
N LEU A 143 23.94 -5.17 12.58
CA LEU A 143 23.17 -4.11 11.91
C LEU A 143 22.89 -4.60 10.50
N SER A 144 21.62 -4.62 10.10
CA SER A 144 21.19 -5.00 8.75
C SER A 144 20.52 -3.82 8.08
N GLY A 145 20.63 -3.76 6.76
CA GLY A 145 19.92 -2.80 5.94
C GLY A 145 19.37 -3.52 4.71
N ASP A 146 18.06 -3.34 4.47
CA ASP A 146 17.36 -3.97 3.34
C ASP A 146 16.70 -2.88 2.50
N PHE A 147 16.80 -2.99 1.18
CA PHE A 147 16.19 -2.09 0.22
C PHE A 147 15.64 -2.86 -0.97
N ASP A 148 14.34 -2.70 -1.22
CA ASP A 148 13.67 -3.29 -2.38
C ASP A 148 13.70 -2.29 -3.55
N LEU A 149 14.31 -2.69 -4.67
CA LEU A 149 14.43 -1.83 -5.87
C LEU A 149 13.12 -1.64 -6.62
N ASP A 150 12.09 -2.39 -6.30
CA ASP A 150 10.74 -2.32 -6.90
C ASP A 150 10.74 -2.23 -8.43
N LEU A 151 11.50 -3.09 -9.10
CA LEU A 151 11.72 -3.07 -10.56
C LEU A 151 10.40 -3.19 -11.35
N TRP A 152 9.44 -3.95 -10.82
CA TRP A 152 8.13 -4.19 -11.46
C TRP A 152 7.00 -3.31 -10.91
N GLY A 153 7.30 -2.40 -9.98
CA GLY A 153 6.35 -1.43 -9.48
C GLY A 153 5.33 -1.95 -8.47
N LYS A 154 5.53 -3.14 -7.90
CA LYS A 154 4.62 -3.74 -6.92
C LYS A 154 4.33 -2.81 -5.74
N ASN A 155 5.37 -2.25 -5.13
CA ASN A 155 5.25 -1.38 -3.95
C ASN A 155 4.67 -0.02 -4.32
N ARG A 156 5.03 0.52 -5.49
CA ARG A 156 4.44 1.76 -6.02
C ARG A 156 2.95 1.63 -6.28
N GLU A 157 2.51 0.53 -6.88
CA GLU A 157 1.08 0.29 -7.10
C GLU A 157 0.33 0.03 -5.79
N ALA A 158 0.95 -0.64 -4.82
CA ALA A 158 0.37 -0.80 -3.49
C ALA A 158 0.16 0.56 -2.78
N LEU A 159 1.13 1.48 -2.88
CA LEU A 159 0.99 2.83 -2.37
C LEU A 159 -0.13 3.60 -3.09
N ALA A 160 -0.20 3.50 -4.42
CA ALA A 160 -1.25 4.15 -5.21
C ALA A 160 -2.65 3.65 -4.82
N ALA A 161 -2.82 2.34 -4.62
CA ALA A 161 -4.06 1.74 -4.16
C ALA A 161 -4.45 2.26 -2.76
N ALA A 162 -3.52 2.22 -1.80
CA ALA A 162 -3.78 2.70 -0.44
C ALA A 162 -4.07 4.21 -0.38
N THR A 163 -3.47 5.01 -1.28
CA THR A 163 -3.78 6.44 -1.40
C THR A 163 -5.20 6.65 -1.92
N SER A 164 -5.62 5.88 -2.93
CA SER A 164 -6.99 5.94 -3.45
C SER A 164 -8.02 5.53 -2.39
N GLU A 165 -7.72 4.55 -1.54
CA GLU A 165 -8.58 4.17 -0.41
C GLU A 165 -8.69 5.31 0.63
N ALA A 166 -7.60 6.04 0.88
CA ALA A 166 -7.64 7.21 1.77
C ALA A 166 -8.49 8.36 1.20
N GLU A 167 -8.48 8.55 -0.13
CA GLU A 167 -9.35 9.51 -0.81
C GLU A 167 -10.81 9.07 -0.77
N ALA A 168 -11.10 7.77 -0.94
CA ALA A 168 -12.45 7.22 -0.80
C ALA A 168 -12.99 7.42 0.62
N ALA A 169 -12.17 7.22 1.66
CA ALA A 169 -12.56 7.48 3.04
C ALA A 169 -12.92 8.95 3.30
N VAL A 170 -12.32 9.90 2.58
CA VAL A 170 -12.70 11.32 2.65
C VAL A 170 -14.09 11.54 2.03
N ALA A 171 -14.39 10.89 0.89
CA ALA A 171 -15.72 10.97 0.28
C ALA A 171 -16.80 10.38 1.18
N ASP A 172 -16.53 9.24 1.82
CA ASP A 172 -17.44 8.62 2.80
C ASP A 172 -17.71 9.53 4.00
N ALA A 173 -16.68 10.26 4.47
CA ALA A 173 -16.86 11.22 5.56
C ALA A 173 -17.76 12.40 5.15
N ARG A 174 -17.63 12.90 3.92
CA ARG A 174 -18.56 13.92 3.39
C ARG A 174 -19.97 13.41 3.32
N GLN A 175 -20.18 12.15 2.91
CA GLN A 175 -21.51 11.55 2.94
C GLN A 175 -22.04 11.45 4.38
N ALA A 176 -21.22 11.09 5.36
CA ALA A 176 -21.67 11.05 6.76
C ALA A 176 -22.07 12.43 7.30
N GLU A 177 -21.39 13.50 6.87
CA GLU A 177 -21.76 14.89 7.19
C GLU A 177 -23.09 15.29 6.55
N LEU A 178 -23.35 14.88 5.30
CA LEU A 178 -24.60 15.17 4.59
C LEU A 178 -25.81 14.41 5.13
N MET A 179 -25.60 13.28 5.80
CA MET A 179 -26.65 12.44 6.36
C MET A 179 -27.09 12.89 7.78
N LEU A 180 -26.43 13.87 8.34
CA LEU A 180 -26.71 14.43 9.65
C LEU A 180 -27.74 15.54 9.55
#